data_27a51462a8df48ae373112035a5e0ab7
#
_entry.id   27a51462a8df48ae373112035a5e0ab7
#
_cell.length_a   1.000
_cell.length_b   1.000
_cell.length_c   1.000
_cell.angle_alpha   90.00
_cell.angle_beta   90.00
_cell.angle_gamma   90.00
#
_symmetry.space_group_name_H-M   'P 1'
#
loop_
_entity.id
_entity.type
_entity.pdbx_description
1 polymer ?
#
loop_
_entity_poly.entity_id
_entity_poly.type
_entity_poly.pdbx_seq_one_letter_code
_entity_poly.pdbx_strand_id
1 'polypeptide(L)'
;MSSAQAAIDPYMALALQPVMVGAKTRADITRNLEHIAELAFAAKNVTEIELPVKLYTIPEGALQGFTDEIFDWDHVDVVKRMAIDLPGKETEFLGGLARGLNAYLIAQAKVTHPEFPERFFNCAFVISPEGEIVHKHYKLQVFAREHSTVPHDVWDRWIELYGEGLDAFFPVTDTAIGRIGCMICMEGSFPEIARGLAMNGAELMYRPSYPEPYVSNGLWEIQNRARALDNTAYVVAPNPAAYAPSDASPYPLDMFGGQSMIVDYQGRVIANHTSGGAASYAGAIIDIEALRKYRQQSLWGNWLKDLRTEQYRLIYNQPLYEKNRCLDEPPLKHAPNDEVVRAAVETVFDRDIWKRPADK
;
A
#
# COMPACT_ATOMS: atom_id res chain seq x y z
N MET A 1 17.97 -21.67 22.50
CA MET A 1 17.88 -22.52 21.29
C MET A 1 16.67 -22.04 20.54
N SER A 2 16.87 -21.38 19.39
CA SER A 2 15.76 -20.96 18.53
C SER A 2 15.06 -22.23 18.03
N SER A 3 13.78 -22.38 18.30
CA SER A 3 12.97 -23.42 17.65
C SER A 3 13.12 -23.21 16.15
N ALA A 4 13.54 -24.25 15.42
CA ALA A 4 13.61 -24.19 13.96
C ALA A 4 12.21 -23.81 13.46
N GLN A 5 12.11 -22.66 12.80
CA GLN A 5 10.87 -22.24 12.16
C GLN A 5 10.50 -23.28 11.10
N ALA A 6 9.25 -23.73 11.07
CA ALA A 6 8.80 -24.68 10.04
C ALA A 6 8.98 -24.05 8.65
N ALA A 7 9.39 -24.88 7.69
CA ALA A 7 9.52 -24.45 6.30
C ALA A 7 8.13 -24.06 5.74
N ILE A 8 8.10 -23.06 4.89
CA ILE A 8 6.88 -22.58 4.24
C ILE A 8 6.83 -23.20 2.84
N ASP A 9 5.82 -24.05 2.60
CA ASP A 9 5.59 -24.60 1.26
C ASP A 9 5.24 -23.50 0.25
N PRO A 10 5.66 -23.63 -1.01
CA PRO A 10 5.25 -22.71 -2.07
C PRO A 10 3.72 -22.62 -2.19
N TYR A 11 3.21 -21.43 -2.48
CA TYR A 11 1.78 -21.16 -2.58
C TYR A 11 1.47 -20.14 -3.67
N MET A 12 0.21 -20.07 -4.10
CA MET A 12 -0.27 -19.03 -5.02
C MET A 12 -0.59 -17.74 -4.26
N ALA A 13 -0.12 -16.60 -4.80
CA ALA A 13 -0.56 -15.27 -4.41
C ALA A 13 -1.31 -14.61 -5.56
N LEU A 14 -2.39 -13.89 -5.25
CA LEU A 14 -3.21 -13.19 -6.23
C LEU A 14 -3.24 -11.69 -5.95
N ALA A 15 -2.88 -10.91 -6.95
CA ALA A 15 -3.10 -9.47 -7.00
C ALA A 15 -4.43 -9.22 -7.74
N LEU A 16 -5.50 -8.97 -7.00
CA LEU A 16 -6.84 -8.74 -7.56
C LEU A 16 -6.90 -7.39 -8.28
N GLN A 17 -7.68 -7.33 -9.34
CA GLN A 17 -7.86 -6.17 -10.20
C GLN A 17 -9.36 -5.90 -10.38
N PRO A 18 -10.08 -5.42 -9.34
CA PRO A 18 -11.51 -5.15 -9.42
C PRO A 18 -11.82 -3.89 -10.24
N VAL A 19 -13.04 -3.80 -10.74
CA VAL A 19 -13.65 -2.53 -11.10
C VAL A 19 -14.18 -1.88 -9.83
N MET A 20 -13.81 -0.62 -9.59
CA MET A 20 -14.18 0.09 -8.38
C MET A 20 -15.28 1.10 -8.62
N VAL A 21 -16.13 1.32 -7.63
CA VAL A 21 -17.15 2.37 -7.65
C VAL A 21 -16.97 3.27 -6.44
N GLY A 22 -16.85 4.58 -6.67
CA GLY A 22 -16.68 5.57 -5.61
C GLY A 22 -17.86 5.58 -4.66
N ALA A 23 -17.56 5.43 -3.36
CA ALA A 23 -18.53 5.58 -2.29
C ALA A 23 -18.75 7.05 -1.97
N LYS A 24 -19.98 7.41 -1.59
CA LYS A 24 -20.35 8.72 -1.03
C LYS A 24 -20.68 8.62 0.45
N THR A 25 -21.02 7.42 0.87
CA THR A 25 -21.34 7.09 2.25
C THR A 25 -20.78 5.71 2.60
N ARG A 26 -20.68 5.40 3.89
CA ARG A 26 -20.23 4.08 4.36
C ARG A 26 -21.13 2.92 3.87
N ALA A 27 -22.40 3.18 3.61
CA ALA A 27 -23.32 2.16 3.09
C ALA A 27 -22.95 1.70 1.68
N ASP A 28 -22.35 2.57 0.87
CA ASP A 28 -21.98 2.26 -0.51
C ASP A 28 -20.81 1.27 -0.60
N ILE A 29 -20.04 1.11 0.48
CA ILE A 29 -18.88 0.19 0.56
C ILE A 29 -19.32 -1.26 0.38
N THR A 30 -20.52 -1.63 0.82
CA THR A 30 -21.03 -3.01 0.75
C THR A 30 -20.98 -3.58 -0.65
N ARG A 31 -21.37 -2.81 -1.66
CA ARG A 31 -21.31 -3.25 -3.07
C ARG A 31 -19.89 -3.59 -3.51
N ASN A 32 -18.91 -2.76 -3.13
CA ASN A 32 -17.52 -3.02 -3.48
C ASN A 32 -16.99 -4.27 -2.78
N LEU A 33 -17.35 -4.47 -1.51
CA LEU A 33 -16.99 -5.68 -0.76
C LEU A 33 -17.58 -6.95 -1.40
N GLU A 34 -18.83 -6.92 -1.83
CA GLU A 34 -19.50 -8.04 -2.52
C GLU A 34 -18.79 -8.36 -3.86
N HIS A 35 -18.46 -7.34 -4.65
CA HIS A 35 -17.71 -7.50 -5.89
C HIS A 35 -16.30 -8.08 -5.68
N ILE A 36 -15.59 -7.62 -4.64
CA ILE A 36 -14.29 -8.18 -4.27
C ILE A 36 -14.42 -9.66 -3.89
N ALA A 37 -15.44 -10.02 -3.11
CA ALA A 37 -15.67 -11.41 -2.70
C ALA A 37 -15.98 -12.30 -3.92
N GLU A 38 -16.86 -11.85 -4.82
CA GLU A 38 -17.16 -12.55 -6.07
C GLU A 38 -15.90 -12.80 -6.90
N LEU A 39 -15.10 -11.76 -7.12
CA LEU A 39 -13.84 -11.86 -7.87
C LEU A 39 -12.86 -12.83 -7.20
N ALA A 40 -12.70 -12.74 -5.87
CA ALA A 40 -11.78 -13.61 -5.12
C ALA A 40 -12.16 -15.09 -5.22
N PHE A 41 -13.46 -15.42 -5.08
CA PHE A 41 -13.94 -16.80 -5.25
C PHE A 41 -13.83 -17.29 -6.69
N ALA A 42 -14.14 -16.44 -7.67
CA ALA A 42 -13.97 -16.80 -9.09
C ALA A 42 -12.49 -17.08 -9.41
N ALA A 43 -11.59 -16.23 -8.95
CA ALA A 43 -10.15 -16.42 -9.12
C ALA A 43 -9.63 -17.69 -8.43
N LYS A 44 -10.11 -17.98 -7.20
CA LYS A 44 -9.78 -19.21 -6.47
C LYS A 44 -10.08 -20.45 -7.28
N ASN A 45 -11.29 -20.55 -7.83
CA ASN A 45 -11.74 -21.73 -8.57
C ASN A 45 -10.89 -22.04 -9.81
N VAL A 46 -10.25 -21.03 -10.39
CA VAL A 46 -9.39 -21.20 -11.57
C VAL A 46 -7.94 -21.50 -11.17
N THR A 47 -7.44 -20.88 -10.09
CA THR A 47 -6.01 -20.92 -9.74
C THR A 47 -5.61 -22.05 -8.80
N GLU A 48 -6.51 -22.55 -7.95
CA GLU A 48 -6.20 -23.67 -7.02
C GLU A 48 -6.02 -25.04 -7.69
N ILE A 49 -6.04 -25.09 -9.01
CA ILE A 49 -5.76 -26.31 -9.78
C ILE A 49 -4.31 -26.76 -9.58
N GLU A 50 -3.37 -25.81 -9.41
CA GLU A 50 -1.94 -26.11 -9.26
C GLU A 50 -1.48 -26.13 -7.81
N LEU A 51 -1.67 -25.03 -7.09
CA LEU A 51 -1.27 -24.86 -5.70
C LEU A 51 -2.35 -24.10 -4.92
N PRO A 52 -2.43 -24.29 -3.59
CA PRO A 52 -3.38 -23.55 -2.77
C PRO A 52 -3.11 -22.05 -2.85
N VAL A 53 -4.15 -21.25 -3.02
CA VAL A 53 -4.04 -19.79 -2.90
C VAL A 53 -4.02 -19.43 -1.42
N LYS A 54 -2.91 -18.82 -0.95
CA LYS A 54 -2.71 -18.44 0.45
C LYS A 54 -2.68 -16.94 0.67
N LEU A 55 -2.67 -16.14 -0.40
CA LEU A 55 -2.64 -14.68 -0.32
C LEU A 55 -3.51 -14.07 -1.41
N TYR A 56 -4.43 -13.20 -0.99
CA TYR A 56 -5.20 -12.31 -1.85
C TYR A 56 -4.88 -10.86 -1.49
N THR A 57 -4.60 -10.03 -2.48
CA THR A 57 -4.36 -8.61 -2.27
C THR A 57 -5.32 -7.77 -3.09
N ILE A 58 -5.82 -6.68 -2.48
CA ILE A 58 -6.86 -5.80 -3.01
C ILE A 58 -6.24 -4.43 -3.26
N PRO A 59 -6.49 -3.73 -4.39
CA PRO A 59 -5.90 -2.42 -4.65
C PRO A 59 -6.37 -1.34 -3.67
N GLU A 60 -5.63 -0.24 -3.63
CA GLU A 60 -6.00 0.97 -2.89
C GLU A 60 -7.35 1.50 -3.41
N GLY A 61 -8.18 1.97 -2.50
CA GLY A 61 -9.50 2.51 -2.80
C GLY A 61 -10.56 1.50 -3.21
N ALA A 62 -10.23 0.21 -3.30
CA ALA A 62 -11.20 -0.80 -3.72
C ALA A 62 -12.46 -0.85 -2.85
N LEU A 63 -12.37 -0.47 -1.57
CA LEU A 63 -13.51 -0.40 -0.66
C LEU A 63 -14.32 0.89 -0.84
N GLN A 64 -13.65 2.05 -0.84
CA GLN A 64 -14.28 3.37 -0.69
C GLN A 64 -14.18 4.25 -1.95
N GLY A 65 -13.24 3.95 -2.83
CA GLY A 65 -12.90 4.85 -3.95
C GLY A 65 -12.23 6.14 -3.47
N PHE A 66 -12.29 7.16 -4.32
CA PHE A 66 -11.59 8.44 -4.14
C PHE A 66 -12.48 9.64 -4.43
N THR A 67 -13.77 9.51 -4.15
CA THR A 67 -14.78 10.56 -4.37
C THR A 67 -14.45 11.83 -3.59
N ASP A 68 -13.94 11.66 -2.38
CA ASP A 68 -13.52 12.74 -1.49
C ASP A 68 -12.33 13.54 -2.06
N GLU A 69 -11.34 12.86 -2.62
CA GLU A 69 -10.16 13.48 -3.22
C GLU A 69 -10.51 14.18 -4.56
N ILE A 70 -11.32 13.51 -5.39
CA ILE A 70 -11.73 14.07 -6.69
C ILE A 70 -12.54 15.35 -6.50
N PHE A 71 -13.41 15.41 -5.51
CA PHE A 71 -14.32 16.54 -5.26
C PHE A 71 -13.88 17.45 -4.10
N ASP A 72 -12.64 17.30 -3.61
CA ASP A 72 -12.05 18.13 -2.55
C ASP A 72 -12.95 18.28 -1.32
N TRP A 73 -13.43 17.12 -0.80
CA TRP A 73 -14.30 17.12 0.38
C TRP A 73 -13.55 17.60 1.62
N ASP A 74 -14.29 18.11 2.58
CA ASP A 74 -13.73 18.44 3.89
C ASP A 74 -13.30 17.18 4.63
N HIS A 75 -12.12 17.23 5.26
CA HIS A 75 -11.52 16.07 5.92
C HIS A 75 -12.43 15.49 7.02
N VAL A 76 -13.02 16.35 7.86
CA VAL A 76 -13.89 15.93 8.96
C VAL A 76 -15.21 15.34 8.41
N ASP A 77 -15.69 15.83 7.27
CA ASP A 77 -16.85 15.25 6.59
C ASP A 77 -16.55 13.84 6.09
N VAL A 78 -15.35 13.57 5.59
CA VAL A 78 -14.90 12.21 5.17
C VAL A 78 -14.88 11.27 6.37
N VAL A 79 -14.34 11.73 7.52
CA VAL A 79 -14.35 10.94 8.77
C VAL A 79 -15.77 10.51 9.12
N LYS A 80 -16.72 11.44 9.10
CA LYS A 80 -18.12 11.17 9.48
C LYS A 80 -18.88 10.29 8.48
N ARG A 81 -18.56 10.40 7.20
CA ARG A 81 -19.32 9.79 6.10
C ARG A 81 -18.79 8.47 5.61
N MET A 82 -17.46 8.29 5.59
CA MET A 82 -16.82 7.20 4.86
C MET A 82 -15.74 6.45 5.62
N ALA A 83 -15.01 7.08 6.57
CA ALA A 83 -13.97 6.38 7.30
C ALA A 83 -14.53 5.20 8.09
N ILE A 84 -13.84 4.08 8.07
CA ILE A 84 -14.24 2.87 8.78
C ILE A 84 -13.41 2.66 10.04
N ASP A 85 -13.93 1.89 10.97
CA ASP A 85 -13.20 1.50 12.18
C ASP A 85 -12.41 0.21 11.93
N LEU A 86 -11.26 0.06 12.61
CA LEU A 86 -10.45 -1.15 12.59
C LEU A 86 -10.25 -1.71 14.02
N PRO A 87 -10.94 -2.81 14.41
CA PRO A 87 -11.93 -3.59 13.64
C PRO A 87 -13.28 -2.89 13.50
N GLY A 88 -14.07 -3.30 12.52
CA GLY A 88 -15.40 -2.78 12.25
C GLY A 88 -16.18 -3.67 11.27
N LYS A 89 -17.40 -3.23 10.92
CA LYS A 89 -18.32 -4.01 10.09
C LYS A 89 -17.69 -4.46 8.74
N GLU A 90 -16.95 -3.58 8.11
CA GLU A 90 -16.32 -3.86 6.80
C GLU A 90 -15.19 -4.88 6.95
N THR A 91 -14.41 -4.80 8.03
CA THR A 91 -13.36 -5.79 8.33
C THR A 91 -13.92 -7.10 8.84
N GLU A 92 -15.10 -7.13 9.48
CA GLU A 92 -15.81 -8.38 9.79
C GLU A 92 -16.23 -9.12 8.51
N PHE A 93 -16.74 -8.40 7.50
CA PHE A 93 -17.05 -8.97 6.19
C PHE A 93 -15.79 -9.56 5.54
N LEU A 94 -14.69 -8.80 5.48
CA LEU A 94 -13.42 -9.27 4.93
C LEU A 94 -12.83 -10.44 5.74
N GLY A 95 -13.01 -10.45 7.06
CA GLY A 95 -12.65 -11.57 7.92
C GLY A 95 -13.45 -12.84 7.60
N GLY A 96 -14.74 -12.68 7.30
CA GLY A 96 -15.59 -13.77 6.79
C GLY A 96 -15.09 -14.30 5.43
N LEU A 97 -14.69 -13.38 4.54
CA LEU A 97 -14.11 -13.74 3.25
C LEU A 97 -12.77 -14.48 3.42
N ALA A 98 -11.85 -14.00 4.27
CA ALA A 98 -10.57 -14.65 4.54
C ALA A 98 -10.75 -16.08 5.08
N ARG A 99 -11.69 -16.28 6.01
CA ARG A 99 -12.09 -17.63 6.49
C ARG A 99 -12.61 -18.51 5.37
N GLY A 100 -13.53 -18.00 4.53
CA GLY A 100 -14.10 -18.74 3.41
C GLY A 100 -13.07 -19.13 2.34
N LEU A 101 -12.07 -18.30 2.13
CA LEU A 101 -10.95 -18.57 1.24
C LEU A 101 -9.84 -19.43 1.89
N ASN A 102 -9.80 -19.52 3.22
CA ASN A 102 -8.71 -20.11 4.00
C ASN A 102 -7.35 -19.52 3.62
N ALA A 103 -7.29 -18.18 3.55
CA ALA A 103 -6.12 -17.44 3.05
C ALA A 103 -5.98 -16.07 3.75
N TYR A 104 -4.77 -15.53 3.73
CA TYR A 104 -4.51 -14.15 4.09
C TYR A 104 -5.13 -13.21 3.05
N LEU A 105 -5.70 -12.12 3.53
CA LEU A 105 -6.25 -11.05 2.72
C LEU A 105 -5.59 -9.74 3.11
N ILE A 106 -5.08 -8.99 2.13
CA ILE A 106 -4.54 -7.66 2.37
C ILE A 106 -5.40 -6.64 1.65
N ALA A 107 -5.88 -5.66 2.39
CA ALA A 107 -6.71 -4.57 1.90
C ALA A 107 -6.20 -3.22 2.41
N GLN A 108 -6.75 -2.15 1.84
CA GLN A 108 -6.53 -0.78 2.26
C GLN A 108 -7.88 -0.10 2.46
N ALA A 109 -7.96 0.82 3.43
CA ALA A 109 -9.10 1.69 3.64
C ALA A 109 -8.72 3.02 4.28
N LYS A 110 -9.61 4.02 4.15
CA LYS A 110 -9.61 5.23 4.95
C LYS A 110 -10.23 4.88 6.30
N VAL A 111 -9.46 5.01 7.37
CA VAL A 111 -9.83 4.50 8.70
C VAL A 111 -9.80 5.59 9.75
N THR A 112 -10.68 5.49 10.75
CA THR A 112 -10.61 6.30 11.96
C THR A 112 -9.47 5.81 12.86
N HIS A 113 -9.01 6.68 13.77
CA HIS A 113 -8.00 6.31 14.76
C HIS A 113 -8.44 6.83 16.15
N PRO A 114 -8.50 5.99 17.19
CA PRO A 114 -9.04 6.37 18.50
C PRO A 114 -8.28 7.51 19.18
N GLU A 115 -6.96 7.58 18.96
CA GLU A 115 -6.08 8.61 19.54
C GLU A 115 -6.05 9.93 18.75
N PHE A 116 -6.66 9.95 17.56
CA PHE A 116 -6.71 11.11 16.68
C PHE A 116 -8.17 11.37 16.25
N PRO A 117 -9.00 11.92 17.15
CA PRO A 117 -10.39 12.24 16.82
C PRO A 117 -10.45 13.21 15.64
N GLU A 118 -11.49 13.09 14.83
CA GLU A 118 -11.69 13.89 13.61
C GLU A 118 -10.57 13.79 12.55
N ARG A 119 -9.71 12.74 12.65
CA ARG A 119 -8.71 12.39 11.65
C ARG A 119 -9.03 11.03 11.04
N PHE A 120 -8.81 10.90 9.74
CA PHE A 120 -8.69 9.60 9.11
C PHE A 120 -7.30 9.38 8.54
N PHE A 121 -6.91 8.14 8.49
CA PHE A 121 -5.65 7.68 7.93
C PHE A 121 -5.92 6.74 6.75
N ASN A 122 -5.06 6.76 5.77
CA ASN A 122 -5.01 5.71 4.77
C ASN A 122 -4.22 4.54 5.36
N CYS A 123 -4.87 3.40 5.55
CA CYS A 123 -4.30 2.25 6.26
C CYS A 123 -4.41 0.98 5.45
N ALA A 124 -3.27 0.29 5.25
CA ALA A 124 -3.25 -1.10 4.82
C ALA A 124 -3.32 -2.02 6.03
N PHE A 125 -4.05 -3.12 5.89
CA PHE A 125 -4.18 -4.12 6.94
C PHE A 125 -4.20 -5.53 6.37
N VAL A 126 -3.65 -6.47 7.15
CA VAL A 126 -3.63 -7.89 6.82
C VAL A 126 -4.62 -8.62 7.70
N ILE A 127 -5.47 -9.43 7.09
CA ILE A 127 -6.42 -10.31 7.77
C ILE A 127 -5.92 -11.74 7.60
N SER A 128 -5.84 -12.48 8.70
CA SER A 128 -5.43 -13.88 8.72
C SER A 128 -6.53 -14.82 8.21
N PRO A 129 -6.23 -16.10 7.93
CA PRO A 129 -7.25 -17.11 7.60
C PRO A 129 -8.30 -17.32 8.69
N GLU A 130 -8.01 -16.95 9.93
CA GLU A 130 -8.93 -16.97 11.06
C GLU A 130 -9.88 -15.77 11.07
N GLY A 131 -9.64 -14.78 10.19
CA GLY A 131 -10.43 -13.55 10.07
C GLY A 131 -9.99 -12.43 10.99
N GLU A 132 -8.80 -12.53 11.60
CA GLU A 132 -8.26 -11.55 12.54
C GLU A 132 -7.37 -10.54 11.81
N ILE A 133 -7.42 -9.27 12.21
CA ILE A 133 -6.49 -8.25 11.74
C ILE A 133 -5.15 -8.46 12.46
N VAL A 134 -4.14 -8.89 11.73
CA VAL A 134 -2.81 -9.22 12.27
C VAL A 134 -1.73 -8.18 11.96
N HIS A 135 -2.03 -7.22 11.08
CA HIS A 135 -1.11 -6.15 10.68
C HIS A 135 -1.86 -4.88 10.35
N LYS A 136 -1.25 -3.73 10.63
CA LYS A 136 -1.68 -2.40 10.19
C LYS A 136 -0.46 -1.60 9.77
N HIS A 137 -0.58 -0.90 8.65
CA HIS A 137 0.39 0.08 8.17
C HIS A 137 -0.35 1.37 7.81
N TYR A 138 -0.02 2.45 8.47
CA TYR A 138 -0.57 3.78 8.18
C TYR A 138 0.34 4.47 7.16
N LYS A 139 -0.23 4.94 6.06
CA LYS A 139 0.48 5.54 4.94
C LYS A 139 1.35 6.70 5.42
N LEU A 140 2.64 6.67 5.07
CA LEU A 140 3.65 7.64 5.50
C LEU A 140 3.80 8.81 4.53
N GLN A 141 3.45 8.61 3.26
CA GLN A 141 3.59 9.60 2.19
C GLN A 141 2.31 9.67 1.38
N VAL A 142 1.72 10.85 1.27
CA VAL A 142 0.49 11.08 0.53
C VAL A 142 0.72 11.92 -0.72
N PHE A 143 -0.10 11.69 -1.72
CA PHE A 143 -0.18 12.52 -2.90
C PHE A 143 -0.77 13.91 -2.56
N ALA A 144 -0.37 14.95 -3.28
CA ALA A 144 -0.78 16.34 -2.98
C ALA A 144 -2.30 16.60 -3.00
N ARG A 145 -3.08 15.68 -3.59
CA ARG A 145 -4.55 15.74 -3.61
C ARG A 145 -5.22 14.77 -2.64
N GLU A 146 -4.43 14.02 -1.90
CA GLU A 146 -4.92 13.09 -0.87
C GLU A 146 -5.05 13.82 0.47
N HIS A 147 -6.20 13.68 1.11
CA HIS A 147 -6.52 14.34 2.38
C HIS A 147 -6.21 13.49 3.62
N SER A 148 -5.64 12.30 3.46
CA SER A 148 -5.32 11.42 4.60
C SER A 148 -4.28 12.07 5.52
N THR A 149 -4.49 11.95 6.83
CA THR A 149 -3.46 12.26 7.82
C THR A 149 -2.34 11.22 7.75
N VAL A 150 -1.11 11.64 7.86
CA VAL A 150 0.04 10.72 7.94
C VAL A 150 0.75 10.85 9.30
N PRO A 151 1.50 9.84 9.74
CA PRO A 151 2.26 9.89 10.99
C PRO A 151 3.15 11.12 11.15
N HIS A 152 3.75 11.61 10.06
CA HIS A 152 4.57 12.82 10.06
C HIS A 152 3.78 14.10 10.37
N ASP A 153 2.51 14.15 9.98
CA ASP A 153 1.63 15.31 10.25
C ASP A 153 1.19 15.41 11.72
N VAL A 154 1.37 14.33 12.48
CA VAL A 154 1.05 14.22 13.91
C VAL A 154 2.23 13.62 14.69
N TRP A 155 3.44 13.93 14.26
CA TRP A 155 4.69 13.27 14.64
C TRP A 155 4.89 13.14 16.16
N ASP A 156 4.76 14.23 16.92
CA ASP A 156 5.06 14.20 18.34
C ASP A 156 4.10 13.27 19.09
N ARG A 157 2.81 13.29 18.76
CA ARG A 157 1.84 12.36 19.33
C ARG A 157 2.03 10.94 18.82
N TRP A 158 2.44 10.78 17.54
CA TRP A 158 2.71 9.47 16.97
C TRP A 158 3.85 8.74 17.68
N ILE A 159 4.98 9.41 17.89
CA ILE A 159 6.12 8.79 18.57
C ILE A 159 5.86 8.56 20.07
N GLU A 160 5.02 9.36 20.71
CA GLU A 160 4.54 9.10 22.07
C GLU A 160 3.78 7.78 22.17
N LEU A 161 2.95 7.46 21.18
CA LEU A 161 2.13 6.24 21.14
C LEU A 161 2.90 5.00 20.68
N TYR A 162 3.74 5.14 19.68
CA TYR A 162 4.34 4.01 18.95
C TYR A 162 5.86 3.94 19.06
N GLY A 163 6.53 4.96 19.62
CA GLY A 163 7.98 5.05 19.69
C GLY A 163 8.63 5.53 18.39
N GLU A 164 9.96 5.55 18.38
CA GLU A 164 10.79 6.00 17.25
C GLU A 164 11.45 4.85 16.49
N GLY A 165 11.02 3.61 16.74
CA GLY A 165 11.56 2.40 16.11
C GLY A 165 11.01 2.15 14.72
N LEU A 166 11.58 1.14 14.04
CA LEU A 166 11.10 0.73 12.72
C LEU A 166 9.62 0.32 12.74
N ASP A 167 9.15 -0.33 13.80
CA ASP A 167 7.76 -0.78 13.91
C ASP A 167 6.74 0.35 13.93
N ALA A 168 7.14 1.56 14.36
CA ALA A 168 6.27 2.73 14.37
C ALA A 168 5.95 3.26 12.96
N PHE A 169 6.84 3.03 11.99
CA PHE A 169 6.74 3.59 10.64
C PHE A 169 6.79 2.54 9.53
N PHE A 170 7.52 1.46 9.75
CA PHE A 170 7.75 0.38 8.77
C PHE A 170 7.40 -0.98 9.37
N PRO A 171 6.18 -1.16 9.89
CA PRO A 171 5.82 -2.41 10.57
C PRO A 171 5.89 -3.60 9.64
N VAL A 172 6.34 -4.74 10.20
CA VAL A 172 6.38 -6.04 9.52
C VAL A 172 5.84 -7.09 10.45
N THR A 173 4.97 -7.95 9.95
CA THR A 173 4.32 -9.00 10.74
C THR A 173 4.75 -10.39 10.27
N ASP A 174 5.13 -11.24 11.21
CA ASP A 174 5.36 -12.67 10.96
C ASP A 174 4.03 -13.38 10.72
N THR A 175 3.94 -14.12 9.62
CA THR A 175 2.76 -14.90 9.26
C THR A 175 3.14 -16.32 8.83
N ALA A 176 2.16 -17.20 8.69
CA ALA A 176 2.39 -18.56 8.18
C ALA A 176 2.83 -18.59 6.70
N ILE A 177 2.76 -17.48 5.98
CA ILE A 177 3.13 -17.35 4.56
C ILE A 177 4.37 -16.47 4.32
N GLY A 178 5.07 -16.06 5.38
CA GLY A 178 6.24 -15.18 5.35
C GLY A 178 6.02 -13.88 6.10
N ARG A 179 7.03 -13.02 6.11
CA ARG A 179 7.01 -11.73 6.79
C ARG A 179 6.46 -10.65 5.87
N ILE A 180 5.32 -10.07 6.24
CA ILE A 180 4.57 -9.12 5.40
C ILE A 180 4.79 -7.70 5.89
N GLY A 181 5.16 -6.79 4.96
CA GLY A 181 5.11 -5.34 5.12
C GLY A 181 4.24 -4.70 4.03
N CYS A 182 3.79 -3.48 4.27
CA CYS A 182 2.91 -2.76 3.35
C CYS A 182 3.51 -1.41 2.98
N MET A 183 3.36 -1.00 1.71
CA MET A 183 3.67 0.34 1.19
C MET A 183 2.57 0.74 0.22
N ILE A 184 1.85 1.84 0.51
CA ILE A 184 0.63 2.19 -0.21
C ILE A 184 0.93 3.20 -1.31
N CYS A 185 0.62 2.86 -2.58
CA CYS A 185 0.58 3.77 -3.73
C CYS A 185 1.86 4.61 -3.88
N MET A 186 1.78 5.92 -3.63
CA MET A 186 2.89 6.87 -3.72
C MET A 186 4.10 6.45 -2.86
N GLU A 187 3.91 5.71 -1.78
CA GLU A 187 5.02 5.18 -0.98
C GLU A 187 5.99 4.34 -1.81
N GLY A 188 5.51 3.64 -2.83
CA GLY A 188 6.35 2.91 -3.78
C GLY A 188 7.29 3.80 -4.59
N SER A 189 7.06 5.11 -4.66
CA SER A 189 7.97 6.08 -5.29
C SER A 189 9.20 6.38 -4.42
N PHE A 190 9.12 6.12 -3.11
CA PHE A 190 10.20 6.38 -2.16
C PHE A 190 11.00 5.11 -1.85
N PRO A 191 12.27 5.03 -2.26
CA PRO A 191 13.14 3.90 -1.93
C PRO A 191 13.21 3.61 -0.42
N GLU A 192 13.10 4.65 0.39
CA GLU A 192 13.19 4.62 1.85
C GLU A 192 12.11 3.77 2.50
N ILE A 193 10.88 3.80 1.96
CA ILE A 193 9.76 3.02 2.51
C ILE A 193 10.04 1.53 2.36
N ALA A 194 10.32 1.07 1.14
CA ALA A 194 10.65 -0.33 0.91
C ALA A 194 11.94 -0.76 1.65
N ARG A 195 12.92 0.16 1.77
CA ARG A 195 14.14 -0.09 2.53
C ARG A 195 13.85 -0.22 4.04
N GLY A 196 12.99 0.63 4.60
CA GLY A 196 12.55 0.54 5.98
C GLY A 196 11.88 -0.81 6.28
N LEU A 197 10.94 -1.23 5.42
CA LEU A 197 10.30 -2.55 5.52
C LEU A 197 11.31 -3.70 5.42
N ALA A 198 12.26 -3.63 4.48
CA ALA A 198 13.28 -4.66 4.31
C ALA A 198 14.24 -4.73 5.52
N MET A 199 14.62 -3.58 6.08
CA MET A 199 15.45 -3.50 7.29
C MET A 199 14.70 -4.02 8.53
N ASN A 200 13.37 -3.98 8.51
CA ASN A 200 12.52 -4.62 9.51
C ASN A 200 12.17 -6.08 9.14
N GLY A 201 12.74 -6.60 8.04
CA GLY A 201 12.75 -8.01 7.68
C GLY A 201 11.63 -8.46 6.74
N ALA A 202 10.93 -7.58 6.05
CA ALA A 202 9.89 -7.96 5.09
C ALA A 202 10.40 -8.92 4.02
N GLU A 203 9.63 -9.95 3.74
CA GLU A 203 9.83 -10.94 2.67
C GLU A 203 8.84 -10.74 1.53
N LEU A 204 7.65 -10.26 1.89
CA LEU A 204 6.56 -9.87 1.01
C LEU A 204 6.22 -8.41 1.27
N MET A 205 6.17 -7.60 0.22
CA MET A 205 5.73 -6.21 0.27
C MET A 205 4.46 -6.06 -0.55
N TYR A 206 3.36 -5.72 0.11
CA TYR A 206 2.12 -5.35 -0.54
C TYR A 206 2.21 -3.90 -0.99
N ARG A 207 2.01 -3.66 -2.29
CA ARG A 207 1.94 -2.31 -2.87
C ARG A 207 0.66 -2.11 -3.66
N PRO A 208 -0.45 -1.76 -3.02
CA PRO A 208 -1.66 -1.38 -3.74
C PRO A 208 -1.45 -0.01 -4.37
N SER A 209 -2.13 0.27 -5.46
CA SER A 209 -2.18 1.61 -6.02
C SER A 209 -3.58 1.98 -6.47
N TYR A 210 -3.75 3.28 -6.62
CA TYR A 210 -4.82 3.97 -7.29
C TYR A 210 -4.21 5.14 -8.05
N PRO A 211 -4.82 5.59 -9.09
CA PRO A 211 -4.27 5.65 -10.41
C PRO A 211 -2.78 5.91 -10.38
N GLU A 212 -2.01 5.01 -10.94
CA GLU A 212 -0.62 5.32 -11.22
C GLU A 212 -0.54 6.26 -12.42
N PRO A 213 -0.34 7.57 -12.23
CA PRO A 213 -0.06 8.44 -13.34
C PRO A 213 1.14 7.88 -14.09
N TYR A 214 1.09 7.91 -15.41
CA TYR A 214 2.19 7.40 -16.22
C TYR A 214 2.39 5.87 -16.25
N VAL A 215 1.36 5.07 -15.94
CA VAL A 215 1.39 3.63 -16.19
C VAL A 215 1.90 3.32 -17.60
N SER A 216 1.44 4.08 -18.60
CA SER A 216 1.88 3.95 -19.99
C SER A 216 3.37 4.26 -20.22
N ASN A 217 4.02 5.00 -19.34
CA ASN A 217 5.46 5.29 -19.40
C ASN A 217 6.30 4.25 -18.65
N GLY A 218 5.68 3.19 -18.11
CA GLY A 218 6.36 2.12 -17.40
C GLY A 218 6.74 2.46 -15.95
N LEU A 219 6.31 3.60 -15.40
CA LEU A 219 6.63 4.02 -14.03
C LEU A 219 6.23 2.95 -13.00
N TRP A 220 5.03 2.40 -13.14
CA TRP A 220 4.49 1.36 -12.30
C TRP A 220 5.40 0.12 -12.24
N GLU A 221 5.77 -0.42 -13.40
CA GLU A 221 6.67 -1.59 -13.48
C GLU A 221 8.07 -1.25 -12.97
N ILE A 222 8.64 -0.11 -13.38
CA ILE A 222 9.99 0.31 -12.95
C ILE A 222 10.06 0.36 -11.42
N GLN A 223 9.10 1.00 -10.76
CA GLN A 223 9.12 1.12 -9.31
C GLN A 223 8.94 -0.22 -8.61
N ASN A 224 7.97 -1.04 -9.00
CA ASN A 224 7.73 -2.35 -8.38
C ASN A 224 8.96 -3.26 -8.51
N ARG A 225 9.58 -3.28 -9.67
CA ARG A 225 10.81 -4.05 -9.92
C ARG A 225 11.99 -3.55 -9.09
N ALA A 226 12.17 -2.23 -9.02
CA ALA A 226 13.23 -1.64 -8.21
C ALA A 226 13.04 -1.94 -6.71
N ARG A 227 11.81 -1.79 -6.17
CA ARG A 227 11.54 -2.09 -4.75
C ARG A 227 11.79 -3.55 -4.42
N ALA A 228 11.42 -4.47 -5.31
CA ALA A 228 11.70 -5.89 -5.13
C ALA A 228 13.21 -6.19 -5.18
N LEU A 229 13.90 -5.72 -6.23
CA LEU A 229 15.33 -5.96 -6.47
C LEU A 229 16.19 -5.37 -5.36
N ASP A 230 16.03 -4.07 -5.06
CA ASP A 230 16.87 -3.33 -4.11
C ASP A 230 16.77 -3.89 -2.69
N ASN A 231 15.66 -4.55 -2.36
CA ASN A 231 15.33 -5.01 -1.01
C ASN A 231 15.28 -6.54 -0.89
N THR A 232 15.51 -7.25 -1.99
CA THR A 232 15.51 -8.72 -2.02
C THR A 232 14.24 -9.27 -1.37
N ALA A 233 13.06 -8.80 -1.85
CA ALA A 233 11.74 -9.18 -1.37
C ALA A 233 10.77 -9.33 -2.54
N TYR A 234 9.71 -10.12 -2.35
CA TYR A 234 8.59 -10.11 -3.31
C TYR A 234 7.81 -8.80 -3.20
N VAL A 235 7.32 -8.30 -4.33
CA VAL A 235 6.34 -7.20 -4.38
C VAL A 235 5.06 -7.74 -5.01
N VAL A 236 3.95 -7.68 -4.29
CA VAL A 236 2.61 -8.00 -4.78
C VAL A 236 1.85 -6.69 -4.94
N ALA A 237 1.57 -6.32 -6.18
CA ALA A 237 1.12 -4.99 -6.56
C ALA A 237 -0.24 -5.04 -7.29
N PRO A 238 -1.37 -5.08 -6.55
CA PRO A 238 -2.69 -4.96 -7.13
C PRO A 238 -2.96 -3.52 -7.58
N ASN A 239 -3.56 -3.35 -8.75
CA ASN A 239 -4.01 -2.08 -9.30
C ASN A 239 -5.45 -2.23 -9.85
N PRO A 240 -6.30 -1.20 -9.81
CA PRO A 240 -7.68 -1.32 -10.29
C PRO A 240 -7.79 -1.54 -11.80
N ALA A 241 -8.82 -2.28 -12.20
CA ALA A 241 -9.18 -2.43 -13.60
C ALA A 241 -9.77 -1.15 -14.19
N ALA A 242 -10.71 -0.56 -13.48
CA ALA A 242 -11.42 0.66 -13.88
C ALA A 242 -12.10 1.30 -12.66
N TYR A 243 -12.52 2.54 -12.81
CA TYR A 243 -13.16 3.31 -11.76
C TYR A 243 -14.42 4.02 -12.27
N ALA A 244 -15.51 3.87 -11.55
CA ALA A 244 -16.71 4.68 -11.69
C ALA A 244 -16.79 5.67 -10.52
N PRO A 245 -16.83 7.00 -10.76
CA PRO A 245 -16.87 8.01 -9.69
C PRO A 245 -18.09 7.87 -8.76
N SER A 246 -19.15 7.24 -9.22
CA SER A 246 -20.33 6.87 -8.44
C SER A 246 -21.13 5.80 -9.18
N ASP A 247 -22.12 5.22 -8.50
CA ASP A 247 -23.10 4.30 -9.09
C ASP A 247 -23.98 4.94 -10.19
N ALA A 248 -24.07 6.27 -10.20
CA ALA A 248 -24.76 7.02 -11.27
C ALA A 248 -23.90 7.15 -12.55
N SER A 249 -22.63 6.77 -12.53
CA SER A 249 -21.76 6.79 -13.70
C SER A 249 -22.17 5.65 -14.65
N PRO A 250 -22.55 5.94 -15.91
CA PRO A 250 -23.06 4.93 -16.82
C PRO A 250 -21.99 3.91 -17.23
N TYR A 251 -20.73 4.32 -17.20
CA TYR A 251 -19.60 3.45 -17.54
C TYR A 251 -18.43 3.72 -16.60
N PRO A 252 -17.74 2.66 -16.14
CA PRO A 252 -16.44 2.82 -15.49
C PRO A 252 -15.41 3.33 -16.49
N LEU A 253 -14.49 4.15 -16.02
CA LEU A 253 -13.39 4.68 -16.82
C LEU A 253 -12.12 3.89 -16.53
N ASP A 254 -11.46 3.43 -17.58
CA ASP A 254 -10.13 2.81 -17.47
C ASP A 254 -9.05 3.90 -17.44
N MET A 255 -8.96 4.56 -16.30
CA MET A 255 -7.95 5.63 -16.08
C MET A 255 -6.65 5.09 -15.47
N PHE A 256 -6.64 3.82 -15.02
CA PHE A 256 -5.58 3.26 -14.20
C PHE A 256 -4.76 2.21 -14.91
N GLY A 257 -5.23 1.74 -16.06
CA GLY A 257 -4.52 0.83 -16.94
C GLY A 257 -4.40 -0.60 -16.42
N GLY A 258 -5.02 -0.95 -15.29
CA GLY A 258 -4.86 -2.27 -14.69
C GLY A 258 -3.41 -2.56 -14.33
N GLN A 259 -2.81 -3.59 -14.95
CA GLN A 259 -1.41 -4.00 -14.75
C GLN A 259 -1.10 -4.44 -13.32
N SER A 260 -2.08 -5.07 -12.63
CA SER A 260 -1.79 -5.80 -11.40
C SER A 260 -0.63 -6.77 -11.65
N MET A 261 0.39 -6.75 -10.79
CA MET A 261 1.59 -7.55 -11.03
C MET A 261 2.17 -8.15 -9.74
N ILE A 262 2.98 -9.19 -9.94
CA ILE A 262 3.81 -9.77 -8.89
C ILE A 262 5.26 -9.79 -9.40
N VAL A 263 6.15 -9.29 -8.57
CA VAL A 263 7.59 -9.21 -8.86
C VAL A 263 8.35 -10.03 -7.82
N ASP A 264 9.30 -10.85 -8.29
CA ASP A 264 10.13 -11.64 -7.39
C ASP A 264 11.31 -10.84 -6.81
N TYR A 265 11.96 -11.41 -5.82
CA TYR A 265 13.09 -10.83 -5.11
C TYR A 265 14.35 -10.56 -5.97
N GLN A 266 14.34 -10.92 -7.24
CA GLN A 266 15.37 -10.59 -8.23
C GLN A 266 14.91 -9.49 -9.21
N GLY A 267 13.75 -8.87 -8.96
CA GLY A 267 13.19 -7.83 -9.81
C GLY A 267 12.56 -8.33 -11.11
N ARG A 268 12.25 -9.63 -11.22
CA ARG A 268 11.57 -10.19 -12.38
C ARG A 268 10.06 -10.12 -12.19
N VAL A 269 9.35 -9.62 -13.18
CA VAL A 269 7.88 -9.71 -13.22
C VAL A 269 7.51 -11.16 -13.49
N ILE A 270 6.91 -11.83 -12.50
CA ILE A 270 6.50 -13.23 -12.58
C ILE A 270 5.00 -13.41 -12.85
N ALA A 271 4.22 -12.34 -12.69
CA ALA A 271 2.86 -12.22 -13.18
C ALA A 271 2.54 -10.77 -13.49
N ASN A 272 1.79 -10.53 -14.57
CA ASN A 272 1.28 -9.21 -14.94
C ASN A 272 -0.03 -9.38 -15.72
N HIS A 273 -1.10 -8.73 -15.25
CA HIS A 273 -2.32 -8.62 -16.03
C HIS A 273 -2.28 -7.32 -16.85
N THR A 274 -1.98 -7.41 -18.12
CA THR A 274 -1.59 -6.29 -18.99
C THR A 274 -2.73 -5.41 -19.48
N SER A 275 -4.00 -5.75 -19.17
CA SER A 275 -5.17 -4.99 -19.60
C SER A 275 -5.97 -4.45 -18.43
N GLY A 276 -6.62 -3.29 -18.64
CA GLY A 276 -7.62 -2.71 -17.74
C GLY A 276 -9.05 -2.99 -18.20
N GLY A 277 -10.00 -2.20 -17.72
CA GLY A 277 -11.39 -2.14 -18.16
C GLY A 277 -12.32 -3.19 -17.57
N ALA A 278 -11.83 -4.38 -17.25
CA ALA A 278 -12.62 -5.47 -16.67
C ALA A 278 -11.94 -6.04 -15.42
N ALA A 279 -12.75 -6.52 -14.47
CA ALA A 279 -12.27 -7.20 -13.29
C ALA A 279 -11.46 -8.46 -13.64
N SER A 280 -10.29 -8.63 -13.01
CA SER A 280 -9.36 -9.74 -13.24
C SER A 280 -8.39 -9.90 -12.07
N TYR A 281 -7.28 -10.62 -12.30
CA TYR A 281 -6.18 -10.76 -11.32
C TYR A 281 -4.86 -11.10 -12.03
N ALA A 282 -3.74 -10.85 -11.34
CA ALA A 282 -2.46 -11.46 -11.65
C ALA A 282 -2.12 -12.48 -10.57
N GLY A 283 -1.71 -13.68 -10.95
CA GLY A 283 -1.40 -14.76 -10.01
C GLY A 283 -0.01 -15.35 -10.25
N ALA A 284 0.74 -15.61 -9.17
CA ALA A 284 2.06 -16.24 -9.24
C ALA A 284 2.35 -17.10 -8.02
N ILE A 285 3.27 -18.04 -8.19
CA ILE A 285 3.82 -18.85 -7.11
C ILE A 285 4.80 -18.02 -6.30
N ILE A 286 4.63 -18.02 -4.99
CA ILE A 286 5.57 -17.47 -4.01
C ILE A 286 6.29 -18.62 -3.32
N ASP A 287 7.63 -18.55 -3.30
CA ASP A 287 8.51 -19.49 -2.60
C ASP A 287 9.39 -18.73 -1.61
N ILE A 288 8.96 -18.69 -0.37
CA ILE A 288 9.66 -17.96 0.71
C ILE A 288 10.99 -18.64 1.06
N GLU A 289 11.05 -19.96 1.01
CA GLU A 289 12.28 -20.67 1.32
C GLU A 289 13.36 -20.46 0.24
N ALA A 290 12.96 -20.35 -1.03
CA ALA A 290 13.88 -19.97 -2.11
C ALA A 290 14.41 -18.53 -1.91
N LEU A 291 13.57 -17.58 -1.50
CA LEU A 291 14.00 -16.23 -1.14
C LEU A 291 15.00 -16.25 0.03
N ARG A 292 14.70 -16.96 1.12
CA ARG A 292 15.58 -17.07 2.32
C ARG A 292 16.93 -17.68 1.95
N LYS A 293 16.91 -18.73 1.14
CA LYS A 293 18.12 -19.36 0.60
C LYS A 293 18.93 -18.39 -0.28
N TYR A 294 18.23 -17.62 -1.15
CA TYR A 294 18.89 -16.60 -1.96
C TYR A 294 19.53 -15.51 -1.09
N ARG A 295 18.84 -14.98 -0.08
CA ARG A 295 19.41 -14.02 0.86
C ARG A 295 20.65 -14.54 1.57
N GLN A 296 20.66 -15.81 1.95
CA GLN A 296 21.78 -16.46 2.64
C GLN A 296 22.99 -16.68 1.72
N GLN A 297 22.76 -17.10 0.48
CA GLN A 297 23.82 -17.61 -0.41
C GLN A 297 24.31 -16.59 -1.43
N SER A 298 23.51 -15.59 -1.77
CA SER A 298 23.87 -14.62 -2.80
C SER A 298 25.02 -13.71 -2.37
N LEU A 299 26.13 -13.79 -3.06
CA LEU A 299 27.25 -12.87 -2.89
C LEU A 299 27.05 -11.57 -3.65
N TRP A 300 26.28 -11.58 -4.74
CA TRP A 300 26.05 -10.44 -5.62
C TRP A 300 24.70 -9.76 -5.37
N GLY A 301 23.61 -10.48 -5.40
CA GLY A 301 22.26 -9.92 -5.50
C GLY A 301 21.58 -9.56 -4.16
N ASN A 302 22.24 -9.72 -3.02
CA ASN A 302 21.72 -9.32 -1.72
C ASN A 302 22.36 -8.00 -1.28
N TRP A 303 21.76 -6.88 -1.68
CA TRP A 303 22.30 -5.53 -1.46
C TRP A 303 22.30 -5.09 0.01
N LEU A 304 21.40 -5.64 0.85
CA LEU A 304 21.29 -5.25 2.26
C LEU A 304 22.58 -5.53 3.05
N LYS A 305 23.29 -6.63 2.74
CA LYS A 305 24.55 -6.98 3.41
C LYS A 305 25.68 -5.97 3.19
N ASP A 306 25.59 -5.17 2.12
CA ASP A 306 26.65 -4.24 1.72
C ASP A 306 26.33 -2.77 2.10
N LEU A 307 25.23 -2.52 2.81
CA LEU A 307 24.85 -1.17 3.20
C LEU A 307 25.88 -0.51 4.12
N ARG A 308 26.23 0.72 3.80
CA ARG A 308 27.11 1.61 4.60
C ARG A 308 26.25 2.70 5.23
N THR A 309 25.47 2.31 6.23
CA THR A 309 24.39 3.12 6.81
C THR A 309 24.86 4.45 7.35
N GLU A 310 26.10 4.54 7.87
CA GLU A 310 26.69 5.78 8.36
C GLU A 310 26.81 6.86 7.27
N GLN A 311 27.08 6.44 6.03
CA GLN A 311 27.17 7.35 4.89
C GLN A 311 25.77 7.84 4.48
N TYR A 312 24.78 6.94 4.48
CA TYR A 312 23.43 7.25 4.02
C TYR A 312 22.67 8.16 5.00
N ARG A 313 23.01 8.14 6.30
CA ARG A 313 22.45 9.06 7.28
C ARG A 313 22.67 10.53 6.94
N LEU A 314 23.73 10.85 6.20
CA LEU A 314 24.03 12.23 5.77
C LEU A 314 23.01 12.78 4.78
N ILE A 315 22.30 11.91 4.03
CA ILE A 315 21.29 12.31 3.05
C ILE A 315 20.09 12.97 3.74
N TYR A 316 19.73 12.52 4.94
CA TYR A 316 18.50 12.87 5.64
C TYR A 316 18.70 13.71 6.91
N ASN A 317 19.82 14.39 7.02
CA ASN A 317 20.15 15.15 8.24
C ASN A 317 19.40 16.49 8.38
N GLN A 318 18.67 16.91 7.35
CA GLN A 318 17.90 18.16 7.35
C GLN A 318 16.49 17.91 6.81
N PRO A 319 15.44 18.31 7.55
CA PRO A 319 14.07 18.12 7.11
C PRO A 319 13.75 19.02 5.90
N LEU A 320 13.04 18.47 4.92
CA LEU A 320 12.50 19.19 3.76
C LEU A 320 11.04 19.62 3.97
N TYR A 321 10.33 18.92 4.83
CA TYR A 321 8.91 19.11 5.08
C TYR A 321 8.67 19.29 6.57
N GLU A 322 7.74 20.17 6.94
CA GLU A 322 7.42 20.47 8.33
C GLU A 322 6.60 19.32 8.96
N LYS A 323 7.01 18.87 10.16
CA LYS A 323 6.25 17.88 10.94
C LYS A 323 5.11 18.54 11.74
N ASN A 324 4.19 17.74 12.26
CA ASN A 324 3.08 18.19 13.13
C ASN A 324 2.06 19.14 12.48
N ARG A 325 1.97 19.20 11.17
CA ARG A 325 1.09 20.13 10.47
C ARG A 325 -0.40 19.90 10.73
N CYS A 326 -0.77 18.69 11.12
CA CYS A 326 -2.14 18.31 11.42
C CYS A 326 -2.33 17.87 12.88
N LEU A 327 -1.44 18.31 13.77
CA LEU A 327 -1.56 17.98 15.20
C LEU A 327 -2.82 18.62 15.81
N ASP A 328 -3.01 19.90 15.58
CA ASP A 328 -4.15 20.67 16.10
C ASP A 328 -5.27 20.83 15.08
N GLU A 329 -4.95 20.98 13.80
CA GLU A 329 -5.91 21.23 12.72
C GLU A 329 -5.96 20.03 11.74
N PRO A 330 -7.10 19.76 11.06
CA PRO A 330 -7.20 18.71 10.08
C PRO A 330 -6.36 19.00 8.81
N PRO A 331 -6.06 17.97 7.99
CA PRO A 331 -5.45 18.16 6.68
C PRO A 331 -6.16 19.20 5.81
N LEU A 332 -5.37 19.94 5.06
CA LEU A 332 -5.85 21.06 4.23
C LEU A 332 -6.56 20.55 2.97
N LYS A 333 -7.46 21.37 2.44
CA LYS A 333 -8.01 21.22 1.08
C LYS A 333 -6.95 21.45 0.01
N HIS A 334 -7.27 21.13 -1.25
CA HIS A 334 -6.31 21.13 -2.36
C HIS A 334 -5.59 22.50 -2.51
N ALA A 335 -6.33 23.60 -2.61
CA ALA A 335 -5.73 24.89 -2.89
C ALA A 335 -4.74 25.36 -1.81
N PRO A 336 -5.07 25.38 -0.51
CA PRO A 336 -4.09 25.71 0.52
C PRO A 336 -2.96 24.67 0.65
N ASN A 337 -3.19 23.39 0.35
CA ASN A 337 -2.14 22.40 0.35
C ASN A 337 -1.12 22.61 -0.78
N ASP A 338 -1.54 23.15 -1.93
CA ASP A 338 -0.63 23.52 -3.02
C ASP A 338 0.42 24.55 -2.58
N GLU A 339 0.07 25.49 -1.68
CA GLU A 339 1.03 26.45 -1.13
C GLU A 339 2.11 25.76 -0.29
N VAL A 340 1.72 24.75 0.48
CA VAL A 340 2.68 23.95 1.27
C VAL A 340 3.64 23.18 0.37
N VAL A 341 3.12 22.57 -0.70
CA VAL A 341 3.96 21.85 -1.66
C VAL A 341 4.94 22.80 -2.35
N ARG A 342 4.48 24.00 -2.74
CA ARG A 342 5.36 25.03 -3.32
C ARG A 342 6.44 25.46 -2.33
N ALA A 343 6.09 25.68 -1.07
CA ALA A 343 7.08 26.04 -0.03
C ALA A 343 8.16 24.95 0.16
N ALA A 344 7.77 23.68 0.09
CA ALA A 344 8.72 22.57 0.13
C ALA A 344 9.66 22.59 -1.08
N VAL A 345 9.14 22.87 -2.29
CA VAL A 345 9.96 23.03 -3.50
C VAL A 345 10.93 24.22 -3.35
N GLU A 346 10.47 25.37 -2.84
CA GLU A 346 11.33 26.52 -2.59
C GLU A 346 12.45 26.19 -1.61
N THR A 347 12.17 25.42 -0.56
CA THR A 347 13.19 24.96 0.39
C THR A 347 14.31 24.17 -0.31
N VAL A 348 14.02 23.39 -1.32
CA VAL A 348 15.01 22.62 -2.09
C VAL A 348 15.90 23.55 -2.92
N PHE A 349 15.32 24.62 -3.52
CA PHE A 349 16.07 25.64 -4.25
C PHE A 349 16.93 26.49 -3.30
N ASP A 350 16.39 26.94 -2.19
CA ASP A 350 17.08 27.79 -1.22
C ASP A 350 18.28 27.09 -0.55
N ARG A 351 18.24 25.75 -0.49
CA ARG A 351 19.36 24.91 -0.04
C ARG A 351 20.37 24.58 -1.14
N ASP A 352 20.21 25.13 -2.33
CA ASP A 352 21.05 24.88 -3.51
C ASP A 352 21.13 23.39 -3.90
N ILE A 353 20.09 22.60 -3.54
CA ILE A 353 19.97 21.20 -3.95
C ILE A 353 19.57 21.16 -5.44
N TRP A 354 18.62 22.02 -5.84
CA TRP A 354 18.23 22.21 -7.24
C TRP A 354 18.61 23.61 -7.72
N LYS A 355 18.84 23.73 -9.02
CA LYS A 355 19.04 25.03 -9.67
C LYS A 355 17.71 25.56 -10.19
N ARG A 356 17.45 26.86 -9.97
CA ARG A 356 16.29 27.51 -10.56
C ARG A 356 16.40 27.54 -12.08
N PRO A 357 15.29 27.42 -12.82
CA PRO A 357 15.28 27.67 -14.26
C PRO A 357 15.82 29.08 -14.53
N ALA A 358 16.53 29.24 -15.66
CA ALA A 358 16.88 30.58 -16.12
C ALA A 358 15.64 31.37 -16.51
N ASP A 359 15.60 32.65 -16.16
CA ASP A 359 14.57 33.54 -16.64
C ASP A 359 14.63 33.59 -18.18
N LYS A 360 13.45 33.47 -18.82
CA LYS A 360 13.34 33.54 -20.31
C LYS A 360 13.37 34.98 -20.75
#